data_54c0869255de2671de6ffa0a0faf3ed5
#
_entry.id   54c0869255de2671de6ffa0a0faf3ed5
#
_cell.length_a   1.000
_cell.length_b   1.000
_cell.length_c   1.000
_cell.angle_alpha   90.00
_cell.angle_beta   90.00
_cell.angle_gamma   90.00
#
_symmetry.space_group_name_H-M   'P 1'
#
loop_
_entity.id
_entity.type
_entity.pdbx_description
1 polymer ?
#
loop_
_entity_poly.entity_id
_entity_poly.type
_entity_poly.pdbx_seq_one_letter_code
_entity_poly.pdbx_strand_id
1 'polypeptide(L)'
;MTFRSLALPLLLAAAGSAHAVEVPIGDFFKDPEFKNVSLSPSGEYITVSVPQGDRTVLAAFRVADMQLVGKWDYGEKKHIDEVVWVNDERFFMYVSRKLGRFDFHVGTPDVYASNVDGTKRMDVPNGGTYSIRALTPDDPSNIVVERSSGLGDTVLSKLNVYNGQVRTIATVAIFDADFVVTDDGEPMYAHGTEKDLTQVTMRRAGDNKWTTIHTSNESGSEHVPRRMHGDGERVVFEVSKAGEPMQVVLMDPATGESTPLSSNPNVESTNFLTSSDRKDLLAVRYHDGIPNYDFVDETHPESLTYAGLINAFPDLAVAFPGISWDGKKVLVYAYSDVDPGSYYLFDRETGKAKFLLAGREWIKPEQMSEMKPIVVTARDGRKLHGYITIPRDSDGRDLPLILHPHGGPHGPRDGWGFNPEVQFLANRGFAVLQINFRGSGGYGTAFEQSGYRKWGTAMIDDMTDAVDWAIREGIADKDRICTYGASYGGYAALQTVVREPTKYQCTIGYVGVYDIPLMFKDGDIPQSDWGRNYLRKVHPETLAEQQAQSPAFNIDRIRIPVMLVHGEKDERVPMSQYDRLHDGLVKAGRPPEMIVLEDKEGHGFYDLQNQVDLYTKMEAFLDRHIGDGAAAPVSP
;
A
#
# COMPACT_ATOMS: atom_id res chain seq x y z
N MET A 1 22.81 -9.14 -78.84
CA MET A 1 22.30 -9.62 -77.54
C MET A 1 22.23 -8.42 -76.61
N THR A 2 21.06 -7.86 -76.44
CA THR A 2 20.84 -6.63 -75.72
C THR A 2 20.40 -6.95 -74.28
N PHE A 3 21.16 -6.50 -73.29
CA PHE A 3 20.81 -6.60 -71.86
C PHE A 3 19.82 -5.48 -71.51
N ARG A 4 18.62 -5.86 -71.11
CA ARG A 4 17.62 -4.95 -70.52
C ARG A 4 17.87 -4.86 -69.00
N SER A 5 18.19 -3.68 -68.55
CA SER A 5 18.23 -3.34 -67.13
C SER A 5 16.81 -3.23 -66.56
N LEU A 6 16.44 -4.06 -65.58
CA LEU A 6 15.26 -3.90 -64.75
C LEU A 6 15.61 -2.95 -63.59
N ALA A 7 15.02 -1.79 -63.58
CA ALA A 7 14.98 -0.89 -62.43
C ALA A 7 13.89 -1.37 -61.48
N LEU A 8 14.25 -1.73 -60.27
CA LEU A 8 13.36 -2.02 -59.14
C LEU A 8 12.96 -0.68 -58.49
N PRO A 9 11.68 -0.36 -58.30
CA PRO A 9 11.32 0.82 -57.54
C PRO A 9 11.56 0.58 -56.02
N LEU A 10 12.37 1.43 -55.39
CA LEU A 10 12.46 1.55 -53.97
C LEU A 10 11.10 2.08 -53.47
N LEU A 11 10.31 1.24 -52.84
CA LEU A 11 9.23 1.67 -51.95
C LEU A 11 9.86 2.22 -50.68
N LEU A 12 9.91 3.53 -50.50
CA LEU A 12 10.05 4.16 -49.20
C LEU A 12 8.79 3.82 -48.40
N ALA A 13 8.89 2.86 -47.49
CA ALA A 13 7.95 2.71 -46.40
C ALA A 13 8.09 3.96 -45.51
N ALA A 14 7.12 4.86 -45.57
CA ALA A 14 6.93 5.87 -44.55
C ALA A 14 6.66 5.09 -43.24
N ALA A 15 7.64 5.05 -42.33
CA ALA A 15 7.40 4.67 -40.96
C ALA A 15 6.46 5.74 -40.37
N GLY A 16 5.16 5.50 -40.46
CA GLY A 16 4.20 6.22 -39.63
C GLY A 16 4.56 5.89 -38.20
N SER A 17 4.86 6.91 -37.40
CA SER A 17 4.93 6.80 -35.95
C SER A 17 3.59 6.20 -35.50
N ALA A 18 3.63 4.95 -35.06
CA ALA A 18 2.50 4.36 -34.36
C ALA A 18 2.41 5.13 -33.05
N HIS A 19 1.50 6.12 -32.98
CA HIS A 19 1.18 6.73 -31.70
C HIS A 19 0.63 5.64 -30.77
N ALA A 20 1.04 5.67 -29.50
CA ALA A 20 0.46 4.85 -28.45
C ALA A 20 -1.07 4.88 -28.54
N VAL A 21 -1.70 3.72 -28.36
CA VAL A 21 -3.17 3.69 -28.24
C VAL A 21 -3.51 4.38 -26.94
N GLU A 22 -4.12 5.56 -27.04
CA GLU A 22 -4.57 6.31 -25.87
C GLU A 22 -5.73 5.55 -25.21
N VAL A 23 -5.45 5.02 -24.01
CA VAL A 23 -6.44 4.31 -23.20
C VAL A 23 -7.37 5.34 -22.54
N PRO A 24 -8.71 5.17 -22.62
CA PRO A 24 -9.65 6.09 -21.99
C PRO A 24 -9.36 6.26 -20.49
N ILE A 25 -9.40 7.50 -20.00
CA ILE A 25 -9.11 7.82 -18.58
C ILE A 25 -9.92 6.93 -17.64
N GLY A 26 -11.24 6.80 -17.89
CA GLY A 26 -12.10 5.97 -17.05
C GLY A 26 -11.67 4.50 -16.95
N ASP A 27 -10.94 3.97 -17.94
CA ASP A 27 -10.48 2.59 -17.89
C ASP A 27 -9.35 2.36 -16.86
N PHE A 28 -8.56 3.38 -16.55
CA PHE A 28 -7.58 3.32 -15.47
C PHE A 28 -8.24 3.34 -14.09
N PHE A 29 -9.31 4.14 -13.93
CA PHE A 29 -9.86 4.48 -12.61
C PHE A 29 -11.15 3.75 -12.23
N LYS A 30 -11.92 3.23 -13.21
CA LYS A 30 -13.12 2.46 -12.89
C LYS A 30 -12.78 1.25 -12.00
N ASP A 31 -13.68 0.96 -11.09
CA ASP A 31 -13.55 -0.19 -10.19
C ASP A 31 -13.31 -1.48 -10.98
N PRO A 32 -12.50 -2.40 -10.47
CA PRO A 32 -12.40 -3.74 -11.04
C PRO A 32 -13.74 -4.47 -10.94
N GLU A 33 -14.00 -5.41 -11.86
CA GLU A 33 -15.20 -6.24 -11.78
C GLU A 33 -15.26 -7.06 -10.49
N PHE A 34 -14.10 -7.44 -9.97
CA PHE A 34 -13.95 -8.23 -8.76
C PHE A 34 -12.81 -7.70 -7.90
N LYS A 35 -13.04 -7.71 -6.59
CA LYS A 35 -12.04 -7.42 -5.54
C LYS A 35 -11.99 -8.60 -4.57
N ASN A 36 -10.91 -8.74 -3.83
CA ASN A 36 -10.81 -9.56 -2.62
C ASN A 36 -11.40 -10.98 -2.77
N VAL A 37 -10.72 -11.81 -3.55
CA VAL A 37 -11.07 -13.24 -3.67
C VAL A 37 -10.51 -13.99 -2.46
N SER A 38 -11.36 -14.77 -1.78
CA SER A 38 -10.95 -15.58 -0.64
C SER A 38 -11.44 -17.02 -0.79
N LEU A 39 -10.57 -17.99 -0.46
CA LEU A 39 -10.86 -19.43 -0.52
C LEU A 39 -11.33 -19.92 0.85
N SER A 40 -12.38 -20.75 0.89
CA SER A 40 -12.80 -21.40 2.13
C SER A 40 -11.75 -22.40 2.64
N PRO A 41 -11.70 -22.69 3.94
CA PRO A 41 -10.82 -23.70 4.51
C PRO A 41 -10.96 -25.08 3.87
N SER A 42 -12.17 -25.49 3.50
CA SER A 42 -12.43 -26.74 2.76
C SER A 42 -11.96 -26.72 1.30
N GLY A 43 -11.70 -25.53 0.71
CA GLY A 43 -11.45 -25.38 -0.71
C GLY A 43 -12.69 -25.58 -1.60
N GLU A 44 -13.89 -25.74 -1.02
CA GLU A 44 -15.14 -25.95 -1.75
C GLU A 44 -15.79 -24.65 -2.23
N TYR A 45 -15.51 -23.53 -1.59
CA TYR A 45 -16.11 -22.24 -1.88
C TYR A 45 -15.06 -21.15 -2.06
N ILE A 46 -15.42 -20.18 -2.90
CA ILE A 46 -14.74 -18.87 -2.96
C ILE A 46 -15.74 -17.77 -2.68
N THR A 47 -15.28 -16.72 -2.00
CA THR A 47 -16.01 -15.46 -1.91
C THR A 47 -15.31 -14.40 -2.75
N VAL A 48 -16.10 -13.51 -3.34
CA VAL A 48 -15.63 -12.46 -4.23
C VAL A 48 -16.38 -11.16 -3.89
N SER A 49 -15.67 -10.11 -3.61
CA SER A 49 -16.25 -8.76 -3.47
C SER A 49 -16.48 -8.14 -4.86
N VAL A 50 -17.70 -7.66 -5.10
CA VAL A 50 -18.13 -7.11 -6.40
C VAL A 50 -18.58 -5.67 -6.21
N PRO A 51 -17.83 -4.67 -6.72
CA PRO A 51 -18.27 -3.28 -6.75
C PRO A 51 -19.52 -3.10 -7.59
N GLN A 52 -20.49 -2.32 -7.10
CA GLN A 52 -21.74 -2.00 -7.79
C GLN A 52 -22.13 -0.54 -7.53
N GLY A 53 -21.56 0.39 -8.30
CA GLY A 53 -21.75 1.82 -8.08
C GLY A 53 -21.16 2.26 -6.74
N ASP A 54 -21.99 2.80 -5.85
CA ASP A 54 -21.57 3.34 -4.55
C ASP A 54 -21.47 2.29 -3.42
N ARG A 55 -21.47 1.00 -3.73
CA ARG A 55 -21.40 -0.10 -2.75
C ARG A 55 -20.58 -1.27 -3.26
N THR A 56 -20.16 -2.13 -2.34
CA THR A 56 -19.51 -3.41 -2.66
C THR A 56 -20.31 -4.55 -2.06
N VAL A 57 -20.80 -5.45 -2.89
CA VAL A 57 -21.53 -6.66 -2.48
C VAL A 57 -20.59 -7.86 -2.43
N LEU A 58 -20.95 -8.87 -1.64
CA LEU A 58 -20.24 -10.15 -1.61
C LEU A 58 -21.03 -11.22 -2.35
N ALA A 59 -20.35 -11.99 -3.19
CA ALA A 59 -20.87 -13.20 -3.81
C ALA A 59 -20.05 -14.42 -3.36
N ALA A 60 -20.70 -15.53 -3.07
CA ALA A 60 -20.04 -16.81 -2.79
C ALA A 60 -20.39 -17.83 -3.87
N PHE A 61 -19.35 -18.52 -4.36
CA PHE A 61 -19.47 -19.51 -5.44
C PHE A 61 -18.94 -20.87 -4.97
N ARG A 62 -19.59 -21.94 -5.42
CA ARG A 62 -19.04 -23.28 -5.30
C ARG A 62 -17.94 -23.49 -6.35
N VAL A 63 -16.76 -23.91 -5.91
CA VAL A 63 -15.58 -24.05 -6.78
C VAL A 63 -15.78 -25.08 -7.91
N ALA A 64 -16.49 -26.18 -7.63
CA ALA A 64 -16.64 -27.29 -8.57
C ALA A 64 -17.33 -26.87 -9.88
N ASP A 65 -18.36 -26.05 -9.81
CA ASP A 65 -19.21 -25.68 -10.94
C ASP A 65 -19.42 -24.16 -11.12
N MET A 66 -18.77 -23.35 -10.25
CA MET A 66 -18.91 -21.89 -10.19
C MET A 66 -20.36 -21.42 -10.00
N GLN A 67 -21.19 -22.24 -9.36
CA GLN A 67 -22.57 -21.88 -9.04
C GLN A 67 -22.60 -20.89 -7.88
N LEU A 68 -23.36 -19.80 -8.04
CA LEU A 68 -23.63 -18.85 -6.96
C LEU A 68 -24.43 -19.53 -5.85
N VAL A 69 -23.89 -19.52 -4.63
CA VAL A 69 -24.51 -20.15 -3.43
C VAL A 69 -25.01 -19.10 -2.42
N GLY A 70 -24.47 -17.88 -2.45
CA GLY A 70 -24.89 -16.82 -1.56
C GLY A 70 -24.54 -15.43 -2.08
N LYS A 71 -25.34 -14.43 -1.64
CA LYS A 71 -25.09 -13.01 -1.91
C LYS A 71 -25.43 -12.17 -0.68
N TRP A 72 -24.57 -11.19 -0.37
CA TRP A 72 -24.74 -10.24 0.73
C TRP A 72 -24.60 -8.83 0.19
N ASP A 73 -25.59 -7.98 0.53
CA ASP A 73 -25.68 -6.57 0.15
C ASP A 73 -26.23 -5.82 1.37
N TYR A 74 -25.48 -4.83 1.82
CA TYR A 74 -25.84 -4.01 2.99
C TYR A 74 -26.39 -2.63 2.62
N GLY A 75 -26.63 -2.39 1.32
CA GLY A 75 -27.23 -1.17 0.79
C GLY A 75 -26.21 -0.11 0.37
N GLU A 76 -26.74 1.07 0.03
CA GLU A 76 -25.96 2.19 -0.52
C GLU A 76 -24.86 2.66 0.45
N LYS A 77 -23.70 3.03 -0.10
CA LYS A 77 -22.52 3.51 0.63
C LYS A 77 -21.94 2.52 1.64
N LYS A 78 -22.30 1.25 1.50
CA LYS A 78 -21.76 0.16 2.31
C LYS A 78 -20.86 -0.73 1.44
N HIS A 79 -19.64 -0.94 1.94
CA HIS A 79 -18.62 -1.69 1.22
C HIS A 79 -18.22 -2.91 2.05
N ILE A 80 -18.34 -4.11 1.48
CA ILE A 80 -17.76 -5.32 2.07
C ILE A 80 -16.30 -5.35 1.62
N ASP A 81 -15.41 -4.86 2.47
CA ASP A 81 -14.00 -4.67 2.13
C ASP A 81 -13.16 -5.91 2.36
N GLU A 82 -13.49 -6.66 3.39
CA GLU A 82 -12.74 -7.85 3.79
C GLU A 82 -13.67 -8.99 4.17
N VAL A 83 -13.25 -10.22 3.86
CA VAL A 83 -13.92 -11.45 4.24
C VAL A 83 -12.91 -12.41 4.86
N VAL A 84 -13.19 -12.85 6.07
CA VAL A 84 -12.37 -13.82 6.78
C VAL A 84 -13.18 -15.09 7.07
N TRP A 85 -12.77 -16.20 6.46
CA TRP A 85 -13.34 -17.50 6.77
C TRP A 85 -12.90 -17.93 8.17
N VAL A 86 -13.87 -18.29 9.01
CA VAL A 86 -13.63 -18.70 10.40
C VAL A 86 -13.75 -20.21 10.58
N ASN A 87 -14.41 -20.88 9.64
CA ASN A 87 -14.42 -22.35 9.48
C ASN A 87 -14.92 -22.70 8.06
N ASP A 88 -15.16 -23.98 7.78
CA ASP A 88 -15.51 -24.50 6.44
C ASP A 88 -16.80 -23.92 5.83
N GLU A 89 -17.74 -23.51 6.67
CA GLU A 89 -19.06 -23.05 6.23
C GLU A 89 -19.35 -21.58 6.55
N ARG A 90 -18.51 -20.93 7.39
CA ARG A 90 -18.82 -19.64 7.98
C ARG A 90 -17.70 -18.62 7.80
N PHE A 91 -18.08 -17.37 7.56
CA PHE A 91 -17.14 -16.27 7.45
C PHE A 91 -17.67 -15.00 8.11
N PHE A 92 -16.75 -14.07 8.39
CA PHE A 92 -17.00 -12.70 8.79
C PHE A 92 -16.85 -11.78 7.58
N MET A 93 -17.71 -10.77 7.53
CA MET A 93 -17.66 -9.67 6.55
C MET A 93 -17.44 -8.36 7.27
N TYR A 94 -16.39 -7.66 6.94
CA TYR A 94 -16.11 -6.32 7.44
C TYR A 94 -16.74 -5.32 6.47
N VAL A 95 -17.74 -4.58 6.97
CA VAL A 95 -18.56 -3.66 6.19
C VAL A 95 -18.29 -2.25 6.64
N SER A 96 -17.74 -1.43 5.76
CA SER A 96 -17.38 -0.05 6.03
C SER A 96 -18.20 0.94 5.24
N ARG A 97 -18.11 2.20 5.65
CA ARG A 97 -18.47 3.36 4.82
C ARG A 97 -17.17 4.05 4.43
N LYS A 98 -17.04 4.40 3.16
CA LYS A 98 -15.90 5.15 2.64
C LYS A 98 -16.32 6.57 2.33
N LEU A 99 -15.43 7.50 2.62
CA LEU A 99 -15.53 8.89 2.23
C LEU A 99 -14.18 9.31 1.64
N GLY A 100 -14.08 9.26 0.31
CA GLY A 100 -12.84 9.52 -0.39
C GLY A 100 -11.95 8.28 -0.58
N ARG A 101 -10.96 8.41 -1.46
CA ARG A 101 -10.11 7.29 -1.93
C ARG A 101 -9.01 6.92 -0.93
N PHE A 102 -8.45 7.90 -0.25
CA PHE A 102 -7.36 7.71 0.71
C PHE A 102 -7.86 7.64 2.16
N ASP A 103 -9.16 7.85 2.38
CA ASP A 103 -9.74 7.66 3.69
C ASP A 103 -9.85 6.16 3.97
N PHE A 104 -9.20 5.76 5.01
CA PHE A 104 -9.55 4.53 5.68
C PHE A 104 -10.94 4.74 6.27
N HIS A 105 -11.75 3.75 6.32
CA HIS A 105 -13.13 3.71 6.80
C HIS A 105 -13.62 4.86 7.69
N VAL A 106 -14.78 5.41 7.39
CA VAL A 106 -15.46 6.33 8.31
C VAL A 106 -15.94 5.54 9.53
N GLY A 107 -15.17 5.61 10.61
CA GLY A 107 -15.42 4.87 11.85
C GLY A 107 -15.02 3.39 11.79
N THR A 108 -15.32 2.70 12.88
CA THR A 108 -15.08 1.25 13.01
C THR A 108 -16.02 0.49 12.08
N PRO A 109 -15.56 -0.47 11.27
CA PRO A 109 -16.44 -1.24 10.39
C PRO A 109 -17.47 -2.05 11.18
N ASP A 110 -18.68 -2.19 10.62
CA ASP A 110 -19.63 -3.18 11.11
C ASP A 110 -19.15 -4.58 10.70
N VAL A 111 -19.21 -5.57 11.58
CA VAL A 111 -18.85 -6.95 11.24
C VAL A 111 -20.07 -7.87 11.31
N TYR A 112 -20.33 -8.54 10.22
CA TYR A 112 -21.41 -9.50 10.09
C TYR A 112 -20.86 -10.89 9.86
N ALA A 113 -21.47 -11.89 10.51
CA ALA A 113 -21.17 -13.29 10.28
C ALA A 113 -22.31 -13.96 9.50
N SER A 114 -21.96 -14.89 8.61
CA SER A 114 -22.95 -15.68 7.87
C SER A 114 -22.36 -17.04 7.49
N ASN A 115 -23.22 -18.06 7.39
CA ASN A 115 -22.84 -19.24 6.65
C ASN A 115 -22.86 -18.96 5.15
N VAL A 116 -22.11 -19.75 4.38
CA VAL A 116 -21.93 -19.58 2.93
C VAL A 116 -23.24 -19.70 2.14
N ASP A 117 -24.23 -20.42 2.67
CA ASP A 117 -25.58 -20.52 2.11
C ASP A 117 -26.52 -19.36 2.50
N GLY A 118 -26.00 -18.37 3.21
CA GLY A 118 -26.75 -17.20 3.69
C GLY A 118 -27.56 -17.43 4.95
N THR A 119 -27.47 -18.60 5.56
CA THR A 119 -28.14 -18.89 6.85
C THR A 119 -27.33 -18.39 8.04
N LYS A 120 -27.89 -18.44 9.23
CA LYS A 120 -27.28 -18.06 10.52
C LYS A 120 -26.59 -16.68 10.47
N ARG A 121 -27.19 -15.71 9.80
CA ARG A 121 -26.70 -14.33 9.77
C ARG A 121 -26.71 -13.74 11.16
N MET A 122 -25.64 -13.04 11.50
CA MET A 122 -25.46 -12.42 12.81
C MET A 122 -24.67 -11.12 12.69
N ASP A 123 -25.07 -10.09 13.41
CA ASP A 123 -24.24 -8.94 13.70
C ASP A 123 -23.27 -9.33 14.82
N VAL A 124 -21.97 -9.14 14.61
CA VAL A 124 -20.94 -9.47 15.61
C VAL A 124 -20.78 -8.28 16.55
N PRO A 125 -21.21 -8.39 17.81
CA PRO A 125 -21.17 -7.26 18.74
C PRO A 125 -19.74 -6.73 18.90
N ASN A 126 -19.55 -5.40 18.67
CA ASN A 126 -18.24 -4.74 18.64
C ASN A 126 -17.23 -5.38 17.67
N GLY A 127 -17.69 -6.13 16.66
CA GLY A 127 -16.85 -6.93 15.77
C GLY A 127 -15.75 -6.11 15.09
N GLY A 128 -16.05 -4.88 14.67
CA GLY A 128 -15.07 -4.00 14.03
C GLY A 128 -13.91 -3.53 14.92
N THR A 129 -13.97 -3.80 16.22
CA THR A 129 -12.86 -3.52 17.14
C THR A 129 -11.97 -4.73 17.41
N TYR A 130 -12.30 -5.89 16.82
CA TYR A 130 -11.54 -7.11 16.99
C TYR A 130 -10.61 -7.35 15.81
N SER A 131 -9.35 -7.65 16.10
CA SER A 131 -8.41 -8.26 15.16
C SER A 131 -8.36 -9.78 15.40
N ILE A 132 -8.47 -10.58 14.34
CA ILE A 132 -8.40 -12.05 14.46
C ILE A 132 -6.93 -12.45 14.62
N ARG A 133 -6.60 -13.15 15.70
CA ARG A 133 -5.26 -13.66 15.99
C ARG A 133 -5.05 -15.11 15.58
N ALA A 134 -6.04 -15.95 15.83
CA ALA A 134 -5.97 -17.33 15.42
C ALA A 134 -7.36 -17.88 15.07
N LEU A 135 -7.37 -18.70 14.05
CA LEU A 135 -8.45 -19.65 13.78
C LEU A 135 -8.12 -20.92 14.53
N THR A 136 -9.11 -21.55 15.14
CA THR A 136 -8.96 -22.76 15.95
C THR A 136 -9.63 -23.92 15.23
N PRO A 137 -8.94 -24.65 14.31
CA PRO A 137 -9.54 -25.72 13.52
C PRO A 137 -10.20 -26.82 14.37
N ASP A 138 -9.62 -27.11 15.53
CA ASP A 138 -10.14 -28.12 16.48
C ASP A 138 -11.36 -27.62 17.29
N ASP A 139 -11.61 -26.31 17.27
CA ASP A 139 -12.78 -25.67 17.89
C ASP A 139 -13.46 -24.71 16.89
N PRO A 140 -14.13 -25.23 15.85
CA PRO A 140 -14.68 -24.42 14.76
C PRO A 140 -15.81 -23.47 15.18
N SER A 141 -16.25 -23.54 16.44
CA SER A 141 -17.23 -22.63 17.00
C SER A 141 -16.64 -21.36 17.60
N ASN A 142 -15.34 -21.33 17.80
CA ASN A 142 -14.66 -20.18 18.40
C ASN A 142 -13.45 -19.77 17.56
N ILE A 143 -13.05 -18.50 17.69
CA ILE A 143 -11.79 -17.93 17.18
C ILE A 143 -11.13 -17.12 18.26
N VAL A 144 -9.82 -16.88 18.14
CA VAL A 144 -9.08 -16.01 19.04
C VAL A 144 -9.01 -14.63 18.44
N VAL A 145 -9.46 -13.64 19.20
CA VAL A 145 -9.49 -12.22 18.79
C VAL A 145 -8.82 -11.36 19.85
N GLU A 146 -8.27 -10.25 19.41
CA GLU A 146 -7.75 -9.21 20.31
C GLU A 146 -8.46 -7.89 20.08
N ARG A 147 -8.45 -7.03 21.08
CA ARG A 147 -9.02 -5.69 21.04
C ARG A 147 -8.26 -4.76 21.97
N SER A 148 -7.89 -3.58 21.46
CA SER A 148 -7.45 -2.47 22.30
C SER A 148 -8.62 -1.94 23.13
N SER A 149 -8.42 -1.70 24.43
CA SER A 149 -9.45 -1.10 25.28
C SER A 149 -9.57 0.41 25.09
N GLY A 150 -8.58 1.04 24.44
CA GLY A 150 -8.43 2.49 24.37
C GLY A 150 -7.96 3.16 25.66
N LEU A 151 -7.76 2.37 26.73
CA LEU A 151 -7.32 2.84 28.05
C LEU A 151 -5.86 2.49 28.36
N GLY A 152 -5.17 1.79 27.45
CA GLY A 152 -3.76 1.43 27.58
C GLY A 152 -3.51 -0.05 27.74
N ASP A 153 -4.52 -0.87 27.54
CA ASP A 153 -4.44 -2.33 27.59
C ASP A 153 -5.07 -2.96 26.34
N THR A 154 -4.56 -4.12 25.97
CA THR A 154 -5.09 -4.97 24.92
C THR A 154 -5.58 -6.27 25.51
N VAL A 155 -6.78 -6.68 25.12
CA VAL A 155 -7.48 -7.86 25.62
C VAL A 155 -7.54 -8.93 24.55
N LEU A 156 -7.03 -10.11 24.86
CA LEU A 156 -7.17 -11.33 24.06
C LEU A 156 -8.39 -12.13 24.53
N SER A 157 -9.21 -12.61 23.60
CA SER A 157 -10.46 -13.30 23.92
C SER A 157 -10.76 -14.43 22.95
N LYS A 158 -11.52 -15.44 23.39
CA LYS A 158 -12.26 -16.37 22.51
C LYS A 158 -13.61 -15.76 22.17
N LEU A 159 -13.92 -15.68 20.87
CA LEU A 159 -15.18 -15.21 20.33
C LEU A 159 -15.93 -16.38 19.71
N ASN A 160 -17.15 -16.66 20.18
CA ASN A 160 -18.00 -17.66 19.56
C ASN A 160 -18.62 -17.10 18.25
N VAL A 161 -18.32 -17.76 17.13
CA VAL A 161 -18.68 -17.28 15.79
C VAL A 161 -20.17 -17.44 15.44
N TYR A 162 -20.94 -18.16 16.26
CA TYR A 162 -22.38 -18.42 16.04
C TYR A 162 -23.32 -17.59 16.92
N ASN A 163 -22.86 -17.13 18.09
CA ASN A 163 -23.70 -16.37 19.02
C ASN A 163 -23.07 -15.07 19.53
N GLY A 164 -21.81 -14.77 19.13
CA GLY A 164 -21.12 -13.54 19.51
C GLY A 164 -20.65 -13.46 20.96
N GLN A 165 -20.72 -14.57 21.73
CA GLN A 165 -20.21 -14.58 23.09
C GLN A 165 -18.70 -14.46 23.12
N VAL A 166 -18.20 -13.58 24.00
CA VAL A 166 -16.78 -13.29 24.17
C VAL A 166 -16.34 -13.73 25.55
N ARG A 167 -15.23 -14.47 25.62
CA ARG A 167 -14.58 -14.88 26.87
C ARG A 167 -13.13 -14.42 26.85
N THR A 168 -12.77 -13.50 27.76
CA THR A 168 -11.39 -13.05 27.92
C THR A 168 -10.45 -14.20 28.30
N ILE A 169 -9.31 -14.27 27.63
CA ILE A 169 -8.22 -15.22 27.87
C ILE A 169 -7.10 -14.52 28.64
N ALA A 170 -6.69 -13.34 28.18
CA ALA A 170 -5.59 -12.58 28.75
C ALA A 170 -5.79 -11.07 28.54
N THR A 171 -5.10 -10.30 29.36
CA THR A 171 -4.97 -8.84 29.20
C THR A 171 -3.50 -8.46 29.36
N VAL A 172 -3.03 -7.55 28.53
CA VAL A 172 -1.69 -6.97 28.62
C VAL A 172 -1.79 -5.45 28.67
N ALA A 173 -0.97 -4.81 29.51
CA ALA A 173 -1.02 -3.36 29.76
C ALA A 173 -0.15 -2.57 28.75
N ILE A 174 -0.40 -2.78 27.45
CA ILE A 174 0.18 -2.03 26.33
C ILE A 174 -0.89 -1.81 25.25
N PHE A 175 -0.73 -0.74 24.46
CA PHE A 175 -1.65 -0.41 23.37
C PHE A 175 -1.38 -1.28 22.16
N ASP A 176 -2.46 -1.62 21.45
CA ASP A 176 -2.44 -2.26 20.14
C ASP A 176 -1.48 -3.45 20.09
N ALA A 177 -1.56 -4.30 21.13
CA ALA A 177 -0.70 -5.46 21.21
C ALA A 177 -1.11 -6.54 20.21
N ASP A 178 -0.13 -6.98 19.44
CA ASP A 178 -0.17 -8.21 18.65
C ASP A 178 0.21 -9.39 19.54
N PHE A 179 -0.71 -10.33 19.75
CA PHE A 179 -0.43 -11.54 20.49
C PHE A 179 0.09 -12.66 19.60
N VAL A 180 1.10 -13.37 20.07
CA VAL A 180 1.46 -14.70 19.55
C VAL A 180 0.85 -15.75 20.46
N VAL A 181 0.06 -16.63 19.85
CA VAL A 181 -0.68 -17.69 20.55
C VAL A 181 -0.27 -19.07 20.04
N THR A 182 -0.47 -20.09 20.87
CA THR A 182 -0.37 -21.50 20.48
C THR A 182 -1.57 -21.93 19.62
N ASP A 183 -1.54 -23.13 19.05
CA ASP A 183 -2.63 -23.65 18.20
C ASP A 183 -3.97 -23.78 18.94
N ASP A 184 -3.96 -23.98 20.27
CA ASP A 184 -5.14 -24.00 21.13
C ASP A 184 -5.55 -22.59 21.64
N GLY A 185 -4.84 -21.55 21.19
CA GLY A 185 -5.16 -20.15 21.47
C GLY A 185 -4.63 -19.60 22.79
N GLU A 186 -3.69 -20.29 23.44
CA GLU A 186 -3.05 -19.77 24.65
C GLU A 186 -1.97 -18.71 24.29
N PRO A 187 -1.99 -17.53 24.94
CA PRO A 187 -1.04 -16.47 24.64
C PRO A 187 0.35 -16.76 25.18
N MET A 188 1.35 -16.56 24.36
CA MET A 188 2.76 -16.76 24.70
C MET A 188 3.54 -15.45 24.74
N TYR A 189 3.29 -14.58 23.77
CA TYR A 189 3.93 -13.26 23.65
C TYR A 189 2.90 -12.19 23.31
N ALA A 190 3.26 -10.94 23.63
CA ALA A 190 2.57 -9.74 23.19
C ALA A 190 3.61 -8.70 22.76
N HIS A 191 3.40 -8.06 21.63
CA HIS A 191 4.21 -6.96 21.14
C HIS A 191 3.31 -5.78 20.86
N GLY A 192 3.64 -4.60 21.34
CA GLY A 192 2.82 -3.41 21.18
C GLY A 192 3.51 -2.16 21.70
N THR A 193 2.73 -1.12 21.94
CA THR A 193 3.24 0.22 22.18
C THR A 193 2.88 0.70 23.58
N GLU A 194 3.83 1.26 24.31
CA GLU A 194 3.58 2.02 25.53
C GLU A 194 3.03 3.42 25.21
N LYS A 195 2.55 4.13 26.23
CA LYS A 195 1.92 5.44 26.08
C LYS A 195 2.82 6.52 25.44
N ASP A 196 4.12 6.40 25.60
CA ASP A 196 5.14 7.28 25.02
C ASP A 196 5.60 6.87 23.62
N LEU A 197 4.92 5.89 23.01
CA LEU A 197 5.22 5.27 21.70
C LEU A 197 6.47 4.37 21.69
N THR A 198 6.95 3.96 22.86
CA THR A 198 8.00 2.94 22.98
C THR A 198 7.43 1.57 22.61
N GLN A 199 8.07 0.87 21.68
CA GLN A 199 7.70 -0.50 21.33
C GLN A 199 8.24 -1.47 22.39
N VAL A 200 7.39 -2.37 22.84
CA VAL A 200 7.78 -3.37 23.86
C VAL A 200 7.33 -4.76 23.46
N THR A 201 8.17 -5.75 23.77
CA THR A 201 7.84 -7.17 23.63
C THR A 201 7.79 -7.82 25.00
N MET A 202 6.69 -8.47 25.27
CA MET A 202 6.44 -9.13 26.55
C MET A 202 6.23 -10.63 26.36
N ARG A 203 6.71 -11.41 27.31
CA ARG A 203 6.49 -12.86 27.41
C ARG A 203 5.54 -13.16 28.56
N ARG A 204 4.61 -14.10 28.36
CA ARG A 204 3.72 -14.56 29.42
C ARG A 204 4.51 -15.33 30.49
N ALA A 205 4.30 -14.99 31.75
CA ALA A 205 4.97 -15.58 32.91
C ALA A 205 4.01 -16.31 33.85
N GLY A 206 2.74 -16.48 33.43
CA GLY A 206 1.65 -17.11 34.18
C GLY A 206 0.32 -16.38 33.95
N ASP A 207 -0.72 -16.73 34.71
CA ASP A 207 -2.05 -16.14 34.56
C ASP A 207 -2.01 -14.61 34.65
N ASN A 208 -2.27 -13.93 33.51
CA ASN A 208 -2.22 -12.47 33.35
C ASN A 208 -0.93 -11.79 33.88
N LYS A 209 0.17 -12.53 33.94
CA LYS A 209 1.48 -11.99 34.30
C LYS A 209 2.36 -11.94 33.06
N TRP A 210 2.89 -10.76 32.79
CA TRP A 210 3.75 -10.49 31.65
C TRP A 210 5.09 -9.97 32.11
N THR A 211 6.15 -10.36 31.43
CA THR A 211 7.51 -9.88 31.68
C THR A 211 8.01 -9.25 30.39
N THR A 212 8.41 -7.99 30.44
CA THR A 212 9.07 -7.32 29.32
C THR A 212 10.42 -8.00 29.04
N ILE A 213 10.60 -8.48 27.83
CA ILE A 213 11.83 -9.13 27.36
C ILE A 213 12.63 -8.25 26.42
N HIS A 214 11.97 -7.28 25.79
CA HIS A 214 12.61 -6.30 24.92
C HIS A 214 11.84 -4.99 24.95
N THR A 215 12.61 -3.90 24.86
CA THR A 215 12.09 -2.54 24.69
C THR A 215 12.91 -1.88 23.60
N SER A 216 12.24 -1.35 22.56
CA SER A 216 12.93 -0.57 21.54
C SER A 216 13.53 0.68 22.17
N ASN A 217 14.71 1.03 21.75
CA ASN A 217 15.44 2.18 22.25
C ASN A 217 15.86 3.10 21.10
N GLU A 218 16.58 4.17 21.43
CA GLU A 218 17.11 5.12 20.45
C GLU A 218 18.04 4.47 19.39
N SER A 219 18.57 3.27 19.65
CA SER A 219 19.37 2.52 18.68
C SER A 219 18.55 1.85 17.57
N GLY A 220 17.21 1.82 17.70
CA GLY A 220 16.31 1.14 16.75
C GLY A 220 16.34 -0.39 16.87
N SER A 221 16.87 -0.94 17.99
CA SER A 221 16.81 -2.39 18.24
C SER A 221 15.37 -2.83 18.42
N GLU A 222 14.95 -3.88 17.73
CA GLU A 222 13.60 -4.43 17.78
C GLU A 222 13.60 -5.96 17.85
N HIS A 223 12.63 -6.53 18.59
CA HIS A 223 12.36 -7.96 18.67
C HIS A 223 10.86 -8.19 18.60
N VAL A 224 10.36 -8.53 17.41
CA VAL A 224 8.93 -8.68 17.14
C VAL A 224 8.58 -10.15 16.98
N PRO A 225 7.86 -10.77 17.93
CA PRO A 225 7.39 -12.14 17.80
C PRO A 225 6.29 -12.21 16.74
N ARG A 226 6.37 -13.20 15.83
CA ARG A 226 5.41 -13.33 14.73
C ARG A 226 4.48 -14.53 14.88
N ARG A 227 5.03 -15.67 15.25
CA ARG A 227 4.26 -16.91 15.37
C ARG A 227 5.01 -17.99 16.13
N MET A 228 4.28 -18.95 16.67
CA MET A 228 4.87 -20.21 17.13
C MET A 228 5.41 -21.00 15.94
N HIS A 229 6.50 -21.72 16.13
CA HIS A 229 6.96 -22.74 15.23
C HIS A 229 6.21 -24.04 15.45
N GLY A 230 6.14 -24.93 14.44
CA GLY A 230 5.36 -26.15 14.47
C GLY A 230 5.75 -27.18 15.53
N ASP A 231 6.92 -27.05 16.16
CA ASP A 231 7.29 -27.86 17.32
C ASP A 231 6.56 -27.43 18.61
N GLY A 232 5.85 -26.29 18.58
CA GLY A 232 5.13 -25.75 19.75
C GLY A 232 6.03 -25.15 20.84
N GLU A 233 7.34 -25.15 20.64
CA GLU A 233 8.33 -24.69 21.62
C GLU A 233 9.03 -23.41 21.18
N ARG A 234 9.53 -23.36 19.93
CA ARG A 234 10.26 -22.24 19.38
C ARG A 234 9.33 -21.20 18.74
N VAL A 235 9.84 -20.01 18.54
CA VAL A 235 9.06 -18.88 18.04
C VAL A 235 9.81 -18.20 16.89
N VAL A 236 9.10 -17.87 15.84
CA VAL A 236 9.61 -17.03 14.77
C VAL A 236 9.54 -15.57 15.21
N PHE A 237 10.69 -14.92 15.20
CA PHE A 237 10.83 -13.49 15.47
C PHE A 237 11.35 -12.75 14.24
N GLU A 238 11.02 -11.50 14.14
CA GLU A 238 11.77 -10.52 13.37
C GLU A 238 12.59 -9.68 14.32
N VAL A 239 13.90 -9.55 14.03
CA VAL A 239 14.84 -8.85 14.89
C VAL A 239 15.69 -7.85 14.11
N SER A 240 15.88 -6.66 14.71
CA SER A 240 16.83 -5.64 14.26
C SER A 240 17.73 -5.25 15.44
N LYS A 241 19.00 -4.89 15.18
CA LYS A 241 19.96 -4.47 16.21
C LYS A 241 20.11 -2.96 16.30
N ALA A 242 20.04 -2.27 15.16
CA ALA A 242 20.29 -0.83 15.08
C ALA A 242 19.38 -0.13 14.07
N GLY A 243 18.17 -0.67 13.85
CA GLY A 243 17.19 -0.10 12.95
C GLY A 243 17.41 -0.42 11.47
N GLU A 244 18.31 -1.36 11.13
CA GLU A 244 18.39 -1.99 9.83
C GLU A 244 17.14 -2.84 9.55
N PRO A 245 16.88 -3.25 8.29
CA PRO A 245 15.78 -4.16 7.99
C PRO A 245 15.84 -5.44 8.85
N MET A 246 14.70 -5.81 9.41
CA MET A 246 14.61 -6.92 10.35
C MET A 246 14.95 -8.26 9.69
N GLN A 247 15.69 -9.10 10.41
CA GLN A 247 15.95 -10.48 10.04
C GLN A 247 14.92 -11.41 10.66
N VAL A 248 14.48 -12.42 9.92
CA VAL A 248 13.61 -13.48 10.43
C VAL A 248 14.49 -14.56 11.09
N VAL A 249 14.22 -14.83 12.34
CA VAL A 249 14.97 -15.80 13.14
C VAL A 249 14.03 -16.78 13.83
N LEU A 250 14.50 -17.99 14.09
CA LEU A 250 13.87 -18.96 14.97
C LEU A 250 14.51 -18.89 16.34
N MET A 251 13.77 -18.50 17.36
CA MET A 251 14.25 -18.30 18.72
C MET A 251 13.78 -19.41 19.64
N ASP A 252 14.70 -19.94 20.42
CA ASP A 252 14.39 -20.81 21.55
C ASP A 252 14.09 -19.94 22.80
N PRO A 253 12.85 -19.94 23.31
CA PRO A 253 12.49 -19.10 24.44
C PRO A 253 13.09 -19.56 25.78
N ALA A 254 13.62 -20.78 25.87
CA ALA A 254 14.24 -21.28 27.10
C ALA A 254 15.68 -20.80 27.25
N THR A 255 16.43 -20.73 26.14
CA THR A 255 17.84 -20.34 26.11
C THR A 255 18.06 -18.90 25.62
N GLY A 256 17.13 -18.35 24.85
CA GLY A 256 17.29 -17.08 24.12
C GLY A 256 18.18 -17.20 22.88
N GLU A 257 18.63 -18.41 22.53
CA GLU A 257 19.39 -18.62 21.30
C GLU A 257 18.51 -18.46 20.07
N SER A 258 19.06 -17.84 19.03
CA SER A 258 18.34 -17.64 17.77
C SER A 258 19.12 -18.18 16.58
N THR A 259 18.42 -18.83 15.66
CA THR A 259 18.93 -19.31 14.38
C THR A 259 18.36 -18.45 13.25
N PRO A 260 19.19 -17.83 12.40
CA PRO A 260 18.70 -17.10 11.24
C PRO A 260 17.92 -18.01 10.29
N LEU A 261 16.77 -17.55 9.81
CA LEU A 261 15.96 -18.25 8.81
C LEU A 261 15.99 -17.53 7.46
N SER A 262 15.83 -16.21 7.46
CA SER A 262 15.78 -15.41 6.24
C SER A 262 16.14 -13.95 6.53
N SER A 263 16.70 -13.26 5.55
CA SER A 263 16.97 -11.82 5.64
C SER A 263 17.12 -11.18 4.25
N ASN A 264 16.76 -9.91 4.16
CA ASN A 264 17.09 -9.08 3.00
C ASN A 264 17.84 -7.82 3.51
N PRO A 265 18.99 -7.46 2.92
CA PRO A 265 19.80 -6.35 3.40
C PRO A 265 19.18 -4.96 3.15
N ASN A 266 18.19 -4.87 2.26
CA ASN A 266 17.60 -3.61 1.81
C ASN A 266 16.21 -3.37 2.37
N VAL A 267 15.39 -4.43 2.54
CA VAL A 267 13.97 -4.29 2.89
C VAL A 267 13.53 -5.30 3.94
N GLU A 268 12.50 -4.94 4.68
CA GLU A 268 11.81 -5.83 5.61
C GLU A 268 10.93 -6.83 4.88
N SER A 269 10.59 -7.92 5.56
CA SER A 269 9.63 -8.90 5.08
C SER A 269 8.24 -8.26 4.86
N THR A 270 7.50 -8.77 3.89
CA THR A 270 6.13 -8.32 3.61
C THR A 270 5.08 -9.38 3.91
N ASN A 271 5.46 -10.64 3.92
CA ASN A 271 4.55 -11.75 4.22
C ASN A 271 5.34 -13.02 4.55
N PHE A 272 4.68 -13.92 5.29
CA PHE A 272 5.15 -15.28 5.61
C PHE A 272 4.28 -16.30 4.90
N LEU A 273 4.90 -17.18 4.13
CA LEU A 273 4.24 -18.34 3.52
C LEU A 273 4.41 -19.54 4.45
N THR A 274 3.30 -20.12 4.87
CA THR A 274 3.30 -21.24 5.80
C THR A 274 2.76 -22.50 5.14
N SER A 275 3.06 -23.65 5.74
CA SER A 275 2.41 -24.92 5.38
C SER A 275 0.89 -24.84 5.57
N SER A 276 0.15 -25.70 4.86
CA SER A 276 -1.32 -25.73 4.92
C SER A 276 -1.85 -26.05 6.32
N ASP A 277 -1.13 -26.88 7.08
CA ASP A 277 -1.41 -27.14 8.49
C ASP A 277 -0.95 -26.02 9.45
N ARG A 278 -0.35 -24.94 8.88
CA ARG A 278 0.13 -23.74 9.58
C ARG A 278 1.26 -23.98 10.58
N LYS A 279 1.95 -25.11 10.51
CA LYS A 279 3.05 -25.42 11.45
C LYS A 279 4.38 -24.85 11.00
N ASP A 280 4.74 -25.04 9.74
CA ASP A 280 6.05 -24.69 9.24
C ASP A 280 6.04 -23.34 8.51
N LEU A 281 7.08 -22.54 8.73
CA LEU A 281 7.39 -21.39 7.89
C LEU A 281 8.13 -21.90 6.65
N LEU A 282 7.52 -21.74 5.48
CA LEU A 282 8.04 -22.24 4.21
C LEU A 282 8.90 -21.21 3.49
N ALA A 283 8.44 -19.96 3.47
CA ALA A 283 9.14 -18.87 2.80
C ALA A 283 8.82 -17.53 3.42
N VAL A 284 9.72 -16.58 3.23
CA VAL A 284 9.53 -15.16 3.57
C VAL A 284 9.45 -14.37 2.27
N ARG A 285 8.43 -13.53 2.15
CA ARG A 285 8.26 -12.66 0.98
C ARG A 285 8.90 -11.32 1.22
N TYR A 286 9.71 -10.88 0.26
CA TYR A 286 10.32 -9.56 0.22
C TYR A 286 9.84 -8.79 -1.00
N HIS A 287 9.81 -7.45 -0.88
CA HIS A 287 9.50 -6.55 -1.97
C HIS A 287 10.69 -5.60 -2.18
N ASP A 288 11.80 -6.17 -2.63
CA ASP A 288 13.02 -5.45 -2.99
C ASP A 288 13.07 -5.27 -4.52
N GLY A 289 12.51 -4.15 -4.97
CA GLY A 289 12.19 -3.95 -6.38
C GLY A 289 10.98 -4.79 -6.80
N ILE A 290 11.20 -5.96 -7.42
CA ILE A 290 10.13 -6.91 -7.78
C ILE A 290 9.92 -7.89 -6.62
N PRO A 291 8.65 -8.19 -6.25
CA PRO A 291 8.37 -9.12 -5.15
C PRO A 291 8.93 -10.52 -5.41
N ASN A 292 9.56 -11.09 -4.41
CA ASN A 292 10.11 -12.45 -4.46
C ASN A 292 9.94 -13.19 -3.12
N TYR A 293 10.23 -14.51 -3.12
CA TYR A 293 10.20 -15.37 -1.95
C TYR A 293 11.60 -15.92 -1.67
N ASP A 294 12.00 -15.88 -0.41
CA ASP A 294 13.16 -16.58 0.14
C ASP A 294 12.66 -17.82 0.88
N PHE A 295 12.91 -19.01 0.32
CA PHE A 295 12.43 -20.26 0.88
C PHE A 295 13.31 -20.71 2.04
N VAL A 296 12.70 -20.89 3.21
CA VAL A 296 13.37 -21.31 4.45
C VAL A 296 13.66 -22.83 4.41
N ASP A 297 12.74 -23.61 3.85
CA ASP A 297 12.91 -25.05 3.62
C ASP A 297 12.53 -25.38 2.16
N GLU A 298 13.55 -25.43 1.31
CA GLU A 298 13.39 -25.77 -0.11
C GLU A 298 13.00 -27.24 -0.35
N THR A 299 13.15 -28.11 0.66
CA THR A 299 12.89 -29.56 0.53
C THR A 299 11.46 -29.93 0.93
N HIS A 300 10.76 -29.04 1.61
CA HIS A 300 9.39 -29.26 2.01
C HIS A 300 8.47 -29.44 0.78
N PRO A 301 7.58 -30.45 0.74
CA PRO A 301 6.75 -30.73 -0.44
C PRO A 301 5.88 -29.55 -0.88
N GLU A 302 5.44 -28.71 0.06
CA GLU A 302 4.69 -27.50 -0.28
C GLU A 302 5.56 -26.38 -0.81
N SER A 303 6.80 -26.22 -0.33
CA SER A 303 7.78 -25.29 -0.90
C SER A 303 8.05 -25.60 -2.37
N LEU A 304 8.23 -26.88 -2.70
CA LEU A 304 8.39 -27.32 -4.09
C LEU A 304 7.17 -26.99 -4.95
N THR A 305 5.97 -27.12 -4.39
CA THR A 305 4.73 -26.73 -5.08
C THR A 305 4.68 -25.24 -5.35
N TYR A 306 4.96 -24.41 -4.34
CA TYR A 306 4.93 -22.95 -4.48
C TYR A 306 6.02 -22.45 -5.44
N ALA A 307 7.22 -22.99 -5.36
CA ALA A 307 8.30 -22.67 -6.31
C ALA A 307 7.90 -23.03 -7.75
N GLY A 308 7.25 -24.20 -7.94
CA GLY A 308 6.70 -24.62 -9.23
C GLY A 308 5.64 -23.68 -9.76
N LEU A 309 4.75 -23.18 -8.89
CA LEU A 309 3.71 -22.22 -9.27
C LEU A 309 4.31 -20.85 -9.63
N ILE A 310 5.30 -20.36 -8.88
CA ILE A 310 6.01 -19.12 -9.23
C ILE A 310 6.65 -19.25 -10.62
N ASN A 311 7.35 -20.35 -10.88
CA ASN A 311 7.99 -20.60 -12.18
C ASN A 311 7.00 -20.79 -13.36
N ALA A 312 5.75 -21.15 -13.06
CA ALA A 312 4.71 -21.31 -14.10
C ALA A 312 4.16 -19.98 -14.63
N PHE A 313 4.47 -18.87 -13.97
CA PHE A 313 4.07 -17.51 -14.38
C PHE A 313 5.32 -16.64 -14.61
N PRO A 314 6.09 -16.89 -15.68
CA PRO A 314 7.25 -16.06 -15.98
C PRO A 314 6.83 -14.62 -16.18
N ASP A 315 7.64 -13.67 -15.75
CA ASP A 315 7.43 -12.22 -15.85
C ASP A 315 6.29 -11.66 -14.98
N LEU A 316 5.62 -12.51 -14.18
CA LEU A 316 4.60 -12.09 -13.22
C LEU A 316 5.06 -12.31 -11.78
N ALA A 317 4.70 -11.42 -10.89
CA ALA A 317 4.75 -11.70 -9.47
C ALA A 317 3.57 -12.60 -9.09
N VAL A 318 3.83 -13.55 -8.19
CA VAL A 318 2.82 -14.49 -7.72
C VAL A 318 2.58 -14.26 -6.22
N ALA A 319 1.32 -14.27 -5.81
CA ALA A 319 0.92 -14.31 -4.42
C ALA A 319 -0.03 -15.49 -4.17
N PHE A 320 -0.08 -15.94 -2.93
CA PHE A 320 -0.90 -17.08 -2.50
C PHE A 320 -1.90 -16.60 -1.44
N PRO A 321 -3.02 -15.97 -1.84
CA PRO A 321 -3.97 -15.37 -0.91
C PRO A 321 -4.79 -16.39 -0.12
N GLY A 322 -4.73 -17.67 -0.46
CA GLY A 322 -5.44 -18.73 0.28
C GLY A 322 -4.97 -20.13 -0.09
N ILE A 323 -5.07 -21.02 0.90
CA ILE A 323 -4.86 -22.46 0.76
C ILE A 323 -5.94 -23.17 1.56
N SER A 324 -6.47 -24.28 1.02
CA SER A 324 -7.37 -25.16 1.81
C SER A 324 -6.59 -25.81 2.96
N TRP A 325 -7.26 -26.08 4.08
CA TRP A 325 -6.59 -26.63 5.27
C TRP A 325 -6.05 -28.05 5.05
N ASP A 326 -6.58 -28.79 4.07
CA ASP A 326 -6.03 -30.07 3.64
C ASP A 326 -4.87 -29.93 2.63
N GLY A 327 -4.48 -28.71 2.28
CA GLY A 327 -3.40 -28.38 1.36
C GLY A 327 -3.66 -28.73 -0.11
N LYS A 328 -4.87 -29.18 -0.48
CA LYS A 328 -5.14 -29.65 -1.85
C LYS A 328 -5.41 -28.55 -2.85
N LYS A 329 -5.98 -27.44 -2.41
CA LYS A 329 -6.33 -26.29 -3.27
C LYS A 329 -5.53 -25.07 -2.86
N VAL A 330 -4.90 -24.43 -3.84
CA VAL A 330 -4.15 -23.19 -3.64
C VAL A 330 -4.75 -22.10 -4.52
N LEU A 331 -5.19 -21.01 -3.90
CA LEU A 331 -5.57 -19.80 -4.61
C LEU A 331 -4.31 -19.06 -4.99
N VAL A 332 -4.14 -18.79 -6.26
CA VAL A 332 -2.96 -18.10 -6.84
C VAL A 332 -3.42 -16.79 -7.43
N TYR A 333 -2.70 -15.73 -7.14
CA TYR A 333 -2.86 -14.41 -7.77
C TYR A 333 -1.56 -14.05 -8.49
N ALA A 334 -1.63 -13.95 -9.82
CA ALA A 334 -0.51 -13.61 -10.68
C ALA A 334 -0.74 -12.21 -11.26
N TYR A 335 0.24 -11.30 -11.16
CA TYR A 335 0.13 -9.89 -11.54
C TYR A 335 1.48 -9.29 -11.93
N SER A 336 1.46 -8.12 -12.58
CA SER A 336 2.67 -7.33 -12.83
C SER A 336 2.41 -5.83 -12.74
N ASP A 337 3.41 -5.04 -13.07
CA ASP A 337 3.32 -3.60 -13.24
C ASP A 337 2.44 -3.18 -14.43
N VAL A 338 2.33 -4.04 -15.46
CA VAL A 338 1.51 -3.83 -16.67
C VAL A 338 0.22 -4.65 -16.67
N ASP A 339 0.09 -5.63 -15.78
CA ASP A 339 -1.08 -6.51 -15.64
C ASP A 339 -1.70 -6.36 -14.25
N PRO A 340 -2.95 -5.86 -14.13
CA PRO A 340 -3.62 -5.72 -12.84
C PRO A 340 -3.83 -7.03 -12.07
N GLY A 341 -3.65 -8.18 -12.73
CA GLY A 341 -3.64 -9.49 -12.13
C GLY A 341 -4.89 -10.34 -12.30
N SER A 342 -4.66 -11.64 -12.20
CA SER A 342 -5.66 -12.69 -12.38
C SER A 342 -5.57 -13.74 -11.27
N TYR A 343 -6.70 -14.30 -10.93
CA TYR A 343 -6.82 -15.38 -9.95
C TYR A 343 -6.94 -16.74 -10.63
N TYR A 344 -6.19 -17.69 -10.09
CA TYR A 344 -6.23 -19.10 -10.50
C TYR A 344 -6.43 -19.99 -9.29
N LEU A 345 -7.08 -21.12 -9.47
CA LEU A 345 -7.13 -22.18 -8.47
C LEU A 345 -6.28 -23.34 -8.92
N PHE A 346 -5.23 -23.63 -8.18
CA PHE A 346 -4.39 -24.80 -8.39
C PHE A 346 -4.89 -25.96 -7.56
N ASP A 347 -4.98 -27.12 -8.21
CA ASP A 347 -5.36 -28.40 -7.61
C ASP A 347 -4.12 -29.28 -7.55
N ARG A 348 -3.64 -29.58 -6.34
CA ARG A 348 -2.41 -30.37 -6.12
C ARG A 348 -2.58 -31.83 -6.50
N GLU A 349 -3.79 -32.41 -6.41
CA GLU A 349 -4.03 -33.81 -6.77
C GLU A 349 -3.93 -34.01 -8.28
N THR A 350 -4.41 -33.06 -9.06
CA THR A 350 -4.37 -33.13 -10.54
C THR A 350 -3.17 -32.42 -11.16
N GLY A 351 -2.47 -31.58 -10.40
CA GLY A 351 -1.38 -30.73 -10.87
C GLY A 351 -1.81 -29.65 -11.87
N LYS A 352 -3.08 -29.24 -11.84
CA LYS A 352 -3.65 -28.26 -12.79
C LYS A 352 -4.03 -26.95 -12.12
N ALA A 353 -3.71 -25.83 -12.76
CA ALA A 353 -4.24 -24.54 -12.42
C ALA A 353 -5.41 -24.17 -13.36
N LYS A 354 -6.54 -23.74 -12.80
CA LYS A 354 -7.72 -23.26 -13.53
C LYS A 354 -7.83 -21.76 -13.33
N PHE A 355 -7.93 -21.00 -14.43
CA PHE A 355 -8.30 -19.58 -14.37
C PHE A 355 -9.68 -19.44 -13.69
N LEU A 356 -9.79 -18.51 -12.74
CA LEU A 356 -11.04 -18.19 -12.07
C LEU A 356 -11.63 -16.89 -12.59
N LEU A 357 -10.89 -15.78 -12.45
CA LEU A 357 -11.35 -14.45 -12.79
C LEU A 357 -10.17 -13.45 -12.83
N ALA A 358 -10.37 -12.34 -13.53
CA ALA A 358 -9.50 -11.18 -13.50
C ALA A 358 -10.31 -9.92 -13.18
N GLY A 359 -9.70 -9.01 -12.42
CA GLY A 359 -10.42 -7.81 -11.95
C GLY A 359 -10.62 -6.76 -13.04
N ARG A 360 -9.72 -6.66 -14.01
CA ARG A 360 -9.66 -5.58 -15.01
C ARG A 360 -9.31 -6.12 -16.40
N GLU A 361 -10.16 -6.99 -16.97
CA GLU A 361 -9.92 -7.62 -18.27
C GLU A 361 -9.84 -6.63 -19.46
N TRP A 362 -10.31 -5.40 -19.27
CA TRP A 362 -10.20 -4.35 -20.28
C TRP A 362 -8.81 -3.69 -20.35
N ILE A 363 -7.99 -3.80 -19.29
CA ILE A 363 -6.59 -3.38 -19.31
C ILE A 363 -5.80 -4.41 -20.11
N LYS A 364 -5.08 -3.95 -21.10
CA LYS A 364 -4.26 -4.80 -21.97
C LYS A 364 -2.78 -4.54 -21.66
N PRO A 365 -2.02 -5.54 -21.17
CA PRO A 365 -0.61 -5.38 -20.81
C PRO A 365 0.24 -4.77 -21.92
N GLU A 366 -0.08 -5.09 -23.18
CA GLU A 366 0.61 -4.54 -24.35
C GLU A 366 0.36 -3.04 -24.60
N GLN A 367 -0.53 -2.41 -23.86
CA GLN A 367 -0.80 -0.96 -23.91
C GLN A 367 -0.24 -0.23 -22.69
N MET A 368 0.29 -0.97 -21.72
CA MET A 368 0.82 -0.42 -20.46
C MET A 368 2.34 -0.22 -20.53
N SER A 369 2.86 0.59 -19.62
CA SER A 369 4.26 0.99 -19.54
C SER A 369 4.98 0.25 -18.41
N GLU A 370 6.17 -0.29 -18.68
CA GLU A 370 6.96 -1.01 -17.69
C GLU A 370 7.47 -0.10 -16.57
N MET A 371 7.31 -0.56 -15.35
CA MET A 371 7.85 0.06 -14.13
C MET A 371 9.16 -0.62 -13.73
N LYS A 372 10.28 0.10 -13.82
CA LYS A 372 11.61 -0.43 -13.53
C LYS A 372 12.07 -0.02 -12.13
N PRO A 373 12.48 -0.98 -11.28
CA PRO A 373 13.13 -0.66 -10.01
C PRO A 373 14.44 0.11 -10.24
N ILE A 374 14.67 1.11 -9.40
CA ILE A 374 15.89 1.93 -9.43
C ILE A 374 16.48 2.08 -8.03
N VAL A 375 17.78 2.35 -7.97
CA VAL A 375 18.47 2.74 -6.73
C VAL A 375 19.26 4.00 -7.00
N VAL A 376 18.89 5.08 -6.34
CA VAL A 376 19.55 6.38 -6.45
C VAL A 376 20.45 6.61 -5.24
N THR A 377 21.61 7.21 -5.45
CA THR A 377 22.47 7.66 -4.34
C THR A 377 22.20 9.12 -4.05
N ALA A 378 21.64 9.40 -2.86
CA ALA A 378 21.41 10.76 -2.39
C ALA A 378 22.74 11.51 -2.17
N ARG A 379 22.69 12.84 -2.08
CA ARG A 379 23.85 13.75 -1.86
C ARG A 379 24.64 13.44 -0.59
N ASP A 380 24.01 12.82 0.41
CA ASP A 380 24.65 12.38 1.66
C ASP A 380 25.13 10.92 1.63
N GLY A 381 25.08 10.26 0.45
CA GLY A 381 25.52 8.89 0.24
C GLY A 381 24.50 7.80 0.53
N ARG A 382 23.30 8.16 1.01
CA ARG A 382 22.20 7.21 1.29
C ARG A 382 21.70 6.56 0.00
N LYS A 383 21.38 5.28 0.06
CA LYS A 383 20.68 4.59 -1.03
C LYS A 383 19.19 4.80 -0.88
N LEU A 384 18.57 5.25 -1.96
CA LEU A 384 17.13 5.47 -2.09
C LEU A 384 16.61 4.49 -3.14
N HIS A 385 15.66 3.68 -2.74
CA HIS A 385 14.98 2.75 -3.65
C HIS A 385 13.76 3.44 -4.25
N GLY A 386 13.41 3.08 -5.48
CA GLY A 386 12.26 3.67 -6.14
C GLY A 386 11.96 2.99 -7.47
N TYR A 387 11.16 3.66 -8.28
CA TYR A 387 10.72 3.16 -9.56
C TYR A 387 10.70 4.28 -10.60
N ILE A 388 11.00 3.90 -11.84
CA ILE A 388 10.81 4.76 -13.01
C ILE A 388 9.92 4.04 -14.02
N THR A 389 8.83 4.68 -14.41
CA THR A 389 7.97 4.19 -15.48
C THR A 389 8.18 5.02 -16.72
N ILE A 390 8.60 4.38 -17.80
CA ILE A 390 8.92 5.03 -19.07
C ILE A 390 7.75 4.81 -20.04
N PRO A 391 7.24 5.85 -20.72
CA PRO A 391 6.21 5.70 -21.74
C PRO A 391 6.59 4.64 -22.76
N ARG A 392 5.69 3.68 -23.01
CA ARG A 392 5.96 2.47 -23.80
C ARG A 392 6.54 2.75 -25.19
N ASP A 393 5.99 3.74 -25.88
CA ASP A 393 6.33 4.01 -27.29
C ASP A 393 7.41 5.11 -27.44
N SER A 394 8.10 5.43 -26.32
CA SER A 394 9.22 6.37 -26.33
C SER A 394 10.56 5.64 -26.46
N ASP A 395 11.59 6.37 -26.85
CA ASP A 395 12.97 5.86 -26.83
C ASP A 395 13.62 5.92 -25.45
N GLY A 396 12.88 6.42 -24.43
CA GLY A 396 13.30 6.54 -23.04
C GLY A 396 14.27 7.68 -22.78
N ARG A 397 14.35 8.67 -23.67
CA ARG A 397 15.29 9.80 -23.57
C ARG A 397 14.60 11.13 -23.67
N ASP A 398 15.16 12.12 -22.93
CA ASP A 398 14.72 13.51 -22.94
C ASP A 398 13.20 13.68 -22.81
N LEU A 399 12.60 12.85 -21.93
CA LEU A 399 11.16 12.78 -21.72
C LEU A 399 10.67 13.87 -20.76
N PRO A 400 9.42 14.35 -20.92
CA PRO A 400 8.78 15.09 -19.84
C PRO A 400 8.63 14.17 -18.62
N LEU A 401 9.03 14.68 -17.43
CA LEU A 401 9.07 13.90 -16.20
C LEU A 401 8.07 14.39 -15.17
N ILE A 402 7.39 13.47 -14.53
CA ILE A 402 6.59 13.74 -13.33
C ILE A 402 7.27 13.09 -12.12
N LEU A 403 7.72 13.93 -11.18
CA LEU A 403 8.08 13.46 -9.85
C LEU A 403 6.80 13.20 -9.07
N HIS A 404 6.59 11.94 -8.66
CA HIS A 404 5.37 11.48 -8.02
C HIS A 404 5.64 10.89 -6.63
N PRO A 405 5.80 11.74 -5.58
CA PRO A 405 6.02 11.28 -4.22
C PRO A 405 4.74 10.68 -3.62
N HIS A 406 4.90 9.56 -2.91
CA HIS A 406 3.81 8.92 -2.18
C HIS A 406 3.33 9.73 -0.96
N GLY A 407 2.12 9.45 -0.50
CA GLY A 407 1.55 9.98 0.74
C GLY A 407 2.11 9.30 2.01
N GLY A 408 1.61 9.67 3.14
CA GLY A 408 2.01 9.17 4.45
C GLY A 408 2.60 10.24 5.35
N PRO A 409 3.92 10.47 5.44
CA PRO A 409 5.04 9.84 4.74
C PRO A 409 5.63 8.61 5.41
N HIS A 410 5.36 8.40 6.72
CA HIS A 410 5.96 7.35 7.53
C HIS A 410 5.10 6.08 7.48
N GLY A 411 5.73 4.94 7.28
CA GLY A 411 5.07 3.65 7.07
C GLY A 411 4.81 3.29 5.61
N PRO A 412 4.06 4.08 4.81
CA PRO A 412 3.89 3.81 3.37
C PRO A 412 5.19 3.87 2.57
N ARG A 413 5.21 3.15 1.45
CA ARG A 413 6.21 3.24 0.39
C ARG A 413 5.59 2.86 -0.96
N ASP A 414 6.21 3.33 -2.04
CA ASP A 414 5.93 2.82 -3.37
C ASP A 414 6.45 1.40 -3.54
N GLY A 415 5.72 0.59 -4.29
CA GLY A 415 6.06 -0.79 -4.60
C GLY A 415 5.80 -1.11 -6.06
N TRP A 416 6.46 -2.16 -6.58
CA TRP A 416 6.25 -2.64 -7.92
C TRP A 416 4.88 -3.31 -8.06
N GLY A 417 4.17 -2.96 -9.14
CA GLY A 417 2.87 -3.49 -9.48
C GLY A 417 2.05 -2.50 -10.29
N PHE A 418 0.87 -2.91 -10.75
CA PHE A 418 -0.02 -2.06 -11.53
C PHE A 418 -0.55 -0.89 -10.69
N ASN A 419 -0.16 0.32 -11.08
CA ASN A 419 -0.66 1.55 -10.46
C ASN A 419 -1.44 2.36 -11.52
N PRO A 420 -2.75 2.58 -11.36
CA PRO A 420 -3.57 3.24 -12.37
C PRO A 420 -3.16 4.70 -12.64
N GLU A 421 -2.69 5.45 -11.65
CA GLU A 421 -2.21 6.83 -11.84
C GLU A 421 -0.92 6.88 -12.64
N VAL A 422 0.04 6.03 -12.26
CA VAL A 422 1.33 5.92 -12.96
C VAL A 422 1.13 5.47 -14.39
N GLN A 423 0.27 4.46 -14.62
CA GLN A 423 -0.04 3.96 -15.95
C GLN A 423 -0.78 5.00 -16.80
N PHE A 424 -1.72 5.74 -16.21
CA PHE A 424 -2.37 6.87 -16.89
C PHE A 424 -1.34 7.91 -17.34
N LEU A 425 -0.50 8.39 -16.45
CA LEU A 425 0.51 9.42 -16.77
C LEU A 425 1.50 8.92 -17.83
N ALA A 426 1.97 7.68 -17.71
CA ALA A 426 2.87 7.09 -18.70
C ALA A 426 2.21 6.88 -20.07
N ASN A 427 0.92 6.50 -20.10
CA ASN A 427 0.16 6.38 -21.34
C ASN A 427 -0.04 7.74 -22.06
N ARG A 428 0.03 8.85 -21.32
CA ARG A 428 0.00 10.23 -21.83
C ARG A 428 1.38 10.77 -22.23
N GLY A 429 2.42 9.92 -22.23
CA GLY A 429 3.76 10.27 -22.69
C GLY A 429 4.70 10.85 -21.63
N PHE A 430 4.30 10.86 -20.35
CA PHE A 430 5.14 11.34 -19.25
C PHE A 430 5.94 10.19 -18.61
N ALA A 431 7.25 10.38 -18.43
CA ALA A 431 8.00 9.51 -17.53
C ALA A 431 7.57 9.79 -16.08
N VAL A 432 7.39 8.75 -15.27
CA VAL A 432 6.95 8.89 -13.86
C VAL A 432 8.03 8.36 -12.93
N LEU A 433 8.54 9.24 -12.07
CA LEU A 433 9.56 8.93 -11.07
C LEU A 433 8.94 8.83 -9.68
N GLN A 434 8.97 7.65 -9.09
CA GLN A 434 8.57 7.38 -7.71
C GLN A 434 9.82 7.04 -6.90
N ILE A 435 10.07 7.76 -5.82
CA ILE A 435 11.23 7.52 -4.96
C ILE A 435 10.80 7.32 -3.52
N ASN A 436 11.24 6.24 -2.90
CA ASN A 436 11.07 5.99 -1.49
C ASN A 436 12.15 6.80 -0.73
N PHE A 437 11.80 8.03 -0.39
CA PHE A 437 12.65 8.98 0.32
C PHE A 437 12.83 8.54 1.78
N ARG A 438 13.86 9.03 2.46
CA ARG A 438 14.00 8.80 3.91
C ARG A 438 12.70 9.15 4.63
N GLY A 439 12.26 8.29 5.54
CA GLY A 439 10.94 8.40 6.17
C GLY A 439 9.94 7.37 5.66
N SER A 440 10.14 6.80 4.46
CA SER A 440 9.33 5.67 3.95
C SER A 440 9.56 4.42 4.80
N GLY A 441 8.51 3.60 4.97
CA GLY A 441 8.56 2.36 5.72
C GLY A 441 9.16 1.18 4.95
N GLY A 442 9.46 0.10 5.69
CA GLY A 442 9.92 -1.17 5.12
C GLY A 442 11.40 -1.20 4.72
N TYR A 443 12.18 -0.21 5.13
CA TYR A 443 13.64 -0.13 4.97
C TYR A 443 14.38 -0.11 6.32
N GLY A 444 13.69 -0.56 7.37
CA GLY A 444 14.15 -0.50 8.76
C GLY A 444 13.81 0.82 9.46
N THR A 445 13.69 0.76 10.79
CA THR A 445 13.31 1.91 11.62
C THR A 445 14.31 3.06 11.54
N ALA A 446 15.61 2.79 11.34
CA ALA A 446 16.61 3.84 11.18
C ALA A 446 16.38 4.66 9.89
N PHE A 447 15.93 4.02 8.80
CA PHE A 447 15.59 4.73 7.57
C PHE A 447 14.33 5.59 7.75
N GLU A 448 13.28 5.04 8.36
CA GLU A 448 12.04 5.76 8.63
C GLU A 448 12.29 6.96 9.56
N GLN A 449 12.92 6.74 10.71
CA GLN A 449 13.19 7.79 11.69
C GLN A 449 14.16 8.87 11.19
N SER A 450 14.99 8.55 10.19
CA SER A 450 15.86 9.54 9.56
C SER A 450 15.10 10.66 8.83
N GLY A 451 13.81 10.46 8.53
CA GLY A 451 12.88 11.45 8.00
C GLY A 451 12.24 12.35 9.05
N TYR A 452 12.24 11.95 10.33
CA TYR A 452 11.59 12.71 11.39
C TYR A 452 12.17 14.12 11.51
N ARG A 453 11.29 15.10 11.66
CA ARG A 453 11.58 16.54 11.73
C ARG A 453 12.21 17.12 10.45
N LYS A 454 12.22 16.36 9.35
CA LYS A 454 12.86 16.71 8.09
C LYS A 454 11.92 16.73 6.88
N TRP A 455 10.63 16.85 7.12
CA TRP A 455 9.61 16.85 6.08
C TRP A 455 9.95 17.77 4.92
N GLY A 456 10.28 19.04 5.21
CA GLY A 456 10.57 20.07 4.22
C GLY A 456 12.04 20.26 3.91
N THR A 457 12.91 19.36 4.36
CA THR A 457 14.38 19.47 4.19
C THR A 457 14.94 18.23 3.53
N ALA A 458 15.58 17.34 4.28
CA ALA A 458 16.29 16.18 3.71
C ALA A 458 15.37 15.19 2.97
N MET A 459 14.09 15.07 3.34
CA MET A 459 13.14 14.25 2.57
C MET A 459 12.89 14.84 1.17
N ILE A 460 12.81 16.17 1.07
CA ILE A 460 12.69 16.87 -0.22
C ILE A 460 14.00 16.80 -1.01
N ASP A 461 15.14 16.88 -0.31
CA ASP A 461 16.46 16.74 -0.96
C ASP A 461 16.61 15.36 -1.62
N ASP A 462 16.11 14.29 -1.00
CA ASP A 462 16.10 12.92 -1.58
C ASP A 462 15.32 12.88 -2.91
N MET A 463 14.15 13.52 -2.95
CA MET A 463 13.31 13.60 -4.16
C MET A 463 14.01 14.40 -5.26
N THR A 464 14.64 15.53 -4.89
CA THR A 464 15.42 16.34 -5.83
C THR A 464 16.61 15.58 -6.39
N ASP A 465 17.33 14.82 -5.55
CA ASP A 465 18.46 14.00 -5.97
C ASP A 465 18.04 12.89 -6.97
N ALA A 466 16.83 12.35 -6.80
CA ALA A 466 16.26 11.40 -7.74
C ALA A 466 15.91 12.05 -9.10
N VAL A 467 15.39 13.27 -9.10
CA VAL A 467 15.19 14.03 -10.34
C VAL A 467 16.52 14.32 -11.03
N ASP A 468 17.55 14.75 -10.29
CA ASP A 468 18.88 14.98 -10.83
C ASP A 468 19.52 13.71 -11.39
N TRP A 469 19.23 12.55 -10.77
CA TRP A 469 19.62 11.26 -11.31
C TRP A 469 18.94 11.01 -12.67
N ALA A 470 17.62 11.19 -12.79
CA ALA A 470 16.90 10.96 -14.04
C ALA A 470 17.40 11.87 -15.19
N ILE A 471 17.77 13.12 -14.87
CA ILE A 471 18.39 14.05 -15.83
C ILE A 471 19.79 13.54 -16.25
N ARG A 472 20.63 13.11 -15.32
CA ARG A 472 21.99 12.61 -15.63
C ARG A 472 21.98 11.32 -16.45
N GLU A 473 20.98 10.44 -16.24
CA GLU A 473 20.78 9.22 -17.06
C GLU A 473 20.24 9.55 -18.46
N GLY A 474 19.89 10.80 -18.74
CA GLY A 474 19.32 11.24 -20.01
C GLY A 474 17.89 10.77 -20.22
N ILE A 475 17.17 10.40 -19.15
CA ILE A 475 15.77 10.02 -19.17
C ILE A 475 14.88 11.26 -19.24
N ALA A 476 15.14 12.23 -18.34
CA ALA A 476 14.34 13.42 -18.17
C ALA A 476 14.92 14.62 -18.91
N ASP A 477 14.07 15.34 -19.62
CA ASP A 477 14.35 16.69 -20.10
C ASP A 477 14.27 17.67 -18.90
N LYS A 478 15.41 18.28 -18.57
CA LYS A 478 15.52 19.20 -17.42
C LYS A 478 14.59 20.40 -17.47
N ASP A 479 14.09 20.76 -18.65
CA ASP A 479 13.20 21.90 -18.91
C ASP A 479 11.72 21.49 -18.97
N ARG A 480 11.39 20.19 -18.76
CA ARG A 480 10.03 19.64 -18.78
C ARG A 480 9.75 18.73 -17.59
N ILE A 481 9.82 19.28 -16.37
CA ILE A 481 9.60 18.52 -15.13
C ILE A 481 8.47 19.15 -14.32
N CYS A 482 7.44 18.36 -13.99
CA CYS A 482 6.40 18.70 -13.01
C CYS A 482 6.50 17.83 -11.77
N THR A 483 5.85 18.29 -10.70
CA THR A 483 5.64 17.50 -9.48
C THR A 483 4.15 17.27 -9.27
N TYR A 484 3.78 16.06 -8.88
CA TYR A 484 2.40 15.68 -8.57
C TYR A 484 2.36 14.68 -7.43
N GLY A 485 1.52 14.88 -6.44
CA GLY A 485 1.30 13.92 -5.37
C GLY A 485 0.09 14.26 -4.51
N ALA A 486 -0.30 13.30 -3.67
CA ALA A 486 -1.46 13.41 -2.79
C ALA A 486 -1.05 13.36 -1.31
N SER A 487 -1.81 14.04 -0.44
CA SER A 487 -1.57 14.07 1.00
C SER A 487 -0.19 14.63 1.34
N TYR A 488 0.67 13.87 2.05
CA TYR A 488 2.08 14.25 2.16
C TYR A 488 2.73 14.44 0.78
N GLY A 489 2.40 13.61 -0.22
CA GLY A 489 2.89 13.80 -1.60
C GLY A 489 2.47 15.15 -2.19
N GLY A 490 1.27 15.64 -1.90
CA GLY A 490 0.81 16.97 -2.29
C GLY A 490 1.57 18.10 -1.60
N TYR A 491 1.91 17.91 -0.33
CA TYR A 491 2.84 18.77 0.39
C TYR A 491 4.22 18.74 -0.27
N ALA A 492 4.77 17.56 -0.52
CA ALA A 492 6.10 17.38 -1.09
C ALA A 492 6.20 18.00 -2.48
N ALA A 493 5.15 17.85 -3.32
CA ALA A 493 5.08 18.47 -4.63
C ALA A 493 5.25 20.01 -4.56
N LEU A 494 4.59 20.67 -3.62
CA LEU A 494 4.74 22.12 -3.42
C LEU A 494 6.07 22.48 -2.75
N GLN A 495 6.52 21.67 -1.78
CA GLN A 495 7.74 21.96 -1.02
C GLN A 495 9.01 21.75 -1.87
N THR A 496 9.02 20.86 -2.86
CA THR A 496 10.12 20.75 -3.85
C THR A 496 10.29 22.05 -4.63
N VAL A 497 9.18 22.68 -5.03
CA VAL A 497 9.21 24.00 -5.71
C VAL A 497 9.70 25.10 -4.77
N VAL A 498 9.30 25.08 -3.51
CA VAL A 498 9.83 26.04 -2.51
C VAL A 498 11.33 25.86 -2.35
N ARG A 499 11.84 24.64 -2.34
CA ARG A 499 13.28 24.34 -2.20
C ARG A 499 14.07 24.68 -3.45
N GLU A 500 13.54 24.34 -4.63
CA GLU A 500 14.20 24.47 -5.94
C GLU A 500 13.31 25.29 -6.92
N PRO A 501 13.18 26.61 -6.75
CA PRO A 501 12.18 27.43 -7.46
C PRO A 501 12.34 27.49 -8.99
N THR A 502 13.47 27.05 -9.52
CA THR A 502 13.80 27.13 -10.96
C THR A 502 13.89 25.75 -11.63
N LYS A 503 13.73 24.67 -10.87
CA LYS A 503 13.92 23.32 -11.39
C LYS A 503 12.65 22.76 -12.07
N TYR A 504 11.47 23.16 -11.61
CA TYR A 504 10.20 22.61 -12.04
C TYR A 504 9.42 23.63 -12.87
N GLN A 505 8.66 23.16 -13.85
CA GLN A 505 7.82 23.95 -14.73
C GLN A 505 6.39 24.06 -14.24
N CYS A 506 5.90 23.08 -13.49
CA CYS A 506 4.58 23.11 -12.85
C CYS A 506 4.53 22.21 -11.60
N THR A 507 3.47 22.35 -10.81
CA THR A 507 3.23 21.52 -9.63
C THR A 507 1.74 21.29 -9.42
N ILE A 508 1.39 20.10 -8.97
CA ILE A 508 0.02 19.69 -8.67
C ILE A 508 -0.03 19.20 -7.22
N GLY A 509 -0.76 19.92 -6.38
CA GLY A 509 -1.01 19.51 -4.99
C GLY A 509 -2.41 18.94 -4.83
N TYR A 510 -2.52 17.65 -4.50
CA TYR A 510 -3.77 16.96 -4.28
C TYR A 510 -3.94 16.66 -2.79
N VAL A 511 -5.00 17.19 -2.16
CA VAL A 511 -5.32 17.06 -0.72
C VAL A 511 -4.08 17.23 0.18
N GLY A 512 -3.24 18.23 -0.13
CA GLY A 512 -1.92 18.38 0.48
C GLY A 512 -1.92 19.17 1.78
N VAL A 513 -0.96 18.83 2.66
CA VAL A 513 -0.67 19.61 3.87
C VAL A 513 0.22 20.81 3.50
N TYR A 514 -0.25 22.03 3.67
CA TYR A 514 0.51 23.22 3.27
C TYR A 514 0.95 24.10 4.44
N ASP A 515 0.37 23.90 5.61
CA ASP A 515 0.65 24.60 6.87
C ASP A 515 0.85 23.58 7.99
N ILE A 516 2.11 23.21 8.31
CA ILE A 516 2.44 22.23 9.36
C ILE A 516 1.91 22.66 10.73
N PRO A 517 2.05 23.92 11.21
CA PRO A 517 1.43 24.37 12.44
C PRO A 517 -0.07 24.10 12.55
N LEU A 518 -0.79 24.11 11.43
CA LEU A 518 -2.22 23.88 11.41
C LEU A 518 -2.58 22.42 11.71
N MET A 519 -1.73 21.45 11.37
CA MET A 519 -1.93 20.03 11.70
C MET A 519 -2.05 19.75 13.20
N PHE A 520 -1.49 20.61 14.04
CA PHE A 520 -1.60 20.49 15.50
C PHE A 520 -2.94 20.99 16.06
N LYS A 521 -3.79 21.60 15.23
CA LYS A 521 -5.02 22.27 15.63
C LYS A 521 -6.25 21.75 14.90
N ASP A 522 -6.08 21.25 13.69
CA ASP A 522 -7.17 20.91 12.79
C ASP A 522 -6.96 19.53 12.15
N GLY A 523 -8.06 18.89 11.75
CA GLY A 523 -8.07 17.54 11.21
C GLY A 523 -8.28 16.46 12.28
N ASP A 524 -8.20 15.20 11.88
CA ASP A 524 -8.46 14.03 12.72
C ASP A 524 -7.25 13.64 13.59
N ILE A 525 -6.02 13.86 13.10
CA ILE A 525 -4.79 13.42 13.78
C ILE A 525 -4.66 13.99 15.20
N PRO A 526 -4.82 15.31 15.46
CA PRO A 526 -4.65 15.85 16.81
C PRO A 526 -5.79 15.50 17.78
N GLN A 527 -6.85 14.83 17.33
CA GLN A 527 -7.98 14.47 18.19
C GLN A 527 -7.65 13.33 19.17
N SER A 528 -6.64 12.51 18.88
CA SER A 528 -6.19 11.43 19.76
C SER A 528 -4.85 11.75 20.46
N ASP A 529 -4.59 11.12 21.61
CA ASP A 529 -3.29 11.23 22.29
C ASP A 529 -2.17 10.66 21.42
N TRP A 530 -2.43 9.54 20.75
CA TRP A 530 -1.50 8.93 19.82
C TRP A 530 -1.11 9.90 18.69
N GLY A 531 -2.11 10.49 18.03
CA GLY A 531 -1.87 11.44 16.95
C GLY A 531 -1.10 12.68 17.40
N ARG A 532 -1.42 13.23 18.59
CA ARG A 532 -0.65 14.36 19.18
C ARG A 532 0.80 13.99 19.45
N ASN A 533 1.07 12.78 19.97
CA ASN A 533 2.41 12.30 20.21
C ASN A 533 3.17 12.07 18.91
N TYR A 534 2.51 11.48 17.90
CA TYR A 534 3.05 11.34 16.55
C TYR A 534 3.47 12.69 15.96
N LEU A 535 2.60 13.70 15.95
CA LEU A 535 2.92 15.03 15.42
C LEU A 535 4.16 15.65 16.10
N ARG A 536 4.26 15.52 17.44
CA ARG A 536 5.43 16.02 18.19
C ARG A 536 6.73 15.27 17.84
N LYS A 537 6.62 13.98 17.55
CA LYS A 537 7.77 13.13 17.20
C LYS A 537 8.31 13.45 15.80
N VAL A 538 7.42 13.66 14.83
CA VAL A 538 7.80 13.75 13.41
C VAL A 538 8.01 15.18 12.91
N HIS A 539 7.49 16.19 13.59
CA HIS A 539 7.66 17.60 13.19
C HIS A 539 8.68 18.33 14.06
N PRO A 540 9.29 19.42 13.55
CA PRO A 540 10.15 20.29 14.33
C PRO A 540 9.45 20.84 15.57
N GLU A 541 10.21 21.09 16.63
CA GLU A 541 9.67 21.55 17.92
C GLU A 541 9.25 23.02 17.90
N THR A 542 9.95 23.84 17.11
CA THR A 542 9.70 25.29 17.08
C THR A 542 8.74 25.68 15.98
N LEU A 543 7.86 26.64 16.28
CA LEU A 543 6.95 27.23 15.30
C LEU A 543 7.69 27.78 14.07
N ALA A 544 8.85 28.41 14.30
CA ALA A 544 9.64 28.99 13.21
C ALA A 544 10.15 27.92 12.23
N GLU A 545 10.62 26.77 12.73
CA GLU A 545 11.05 25.65 11.89
C GLU A 545 9.87 24.99 11.16
N GLN A 546 8.73 24.84 11.82
CA GLN A 546 7.50 24.33 11.20
C GLN A 546 7.07 25.24 10.05
N GLN A 547 7.07 26.56 10.26
CA GLN A 547 6.75 27.56 9.21
C GLN A 547 7.78 27.55 8.07
N ALA A 548 9.07 27.41 8.37
CA ALA A 548 10.11 27.32 7.36
C ALA A 548 9.96 26.09 6.45
N GLN A 549 9.36 25.02 6.97
CA GLN A 549 9.07 23.79 6.22
C GLN A 549 7.65 23.75 5.62
N SER A 550 6.89 24.81 5.66
CA SER A 550 5.50 24.88 5.17
C SER A 550 5.40 25.71 3.90
N PRO A 551 4.87 25.19 2.78
CA PRO A 551 4.66 25.94 1.54
C PRO A 551 3.88 27.24 1.74
N ALA A 552 2.83 27.23 2.59
CA ALA A 552 1.99 28.40 2.85
C ALA A 552 2.71 29.60 3.49
N PHE A 553 3.89 29.42 4.07
CA PHE A 553 4.73 30.49 4.60
C PHE A 553 5.87 30.91 3.67
N ASN A 554 6.02 30.20 2.53
CA ASN A 554 7.10 30.43 1.57
C ASN A 554 6.57 30.74 0.16
N ILE A 555 5.43 31.42 0.09
CA ILE A 555 4.67 31.72 -1.14
C ILE A 555 5.53 32.45 -2.19
N ASP A 556 6.40 33.36 -1.78
CA ASP A 556 7.28 34.13 -2.67
C ASP A 556 8.25 33.26 -3.49
N ARG A 557 8.48 32.04 -3.07
CA ARG A 557 9.29 31.04 -3.80
C ARG A 557 8.49 30.20 -4.80
N ILE A 558 7.16 30.18 -4.72
CA ILE A 558 6.27 29.46 -5.65
C ILE A 558 5.96 30.42 -6.81
N ARG A 559 6.67 30.27 -7.94
CA ARG A 559 6.59 31.18 -9.08
C ARG A 559 6.12 30.51 -10.37
N ILE A 560 5.91 29.22 -10.33
CA ILE A 560 5.46 28.40 -11.46
C ILE A 560 3.95 28.15 -11.38
N PRO A 561 3.31 27.72 -12.48
CA PRO A 561 1.91 27.31 -12.47
C PRO A 561 1.60 26.25 -11.42
N VAL A 562 0.50 26.44 -10.71
CA VAL A 562 0.03 25.56 -9.63
C VAL A 562 -1.37 25.06 -9.97
N MET A 563 -1.58 23.75 -9.86
CA MET A 563 -2.90 23.15 -9.82
C MET A 563 -3.17 22.67 -8.40
N LEU A 564 -4.33 23.00 -7.83
CA LEU A 564 -4.77 22.54 -6.52
C LEU A 564 -6.03 21.69 -6.65
N VAL A 565 -6.01 20.53 -6.00
CA VAL A 565 -7.13 19.57 -5.98
C VAL A 565 -7.49 19.26 -4.53
N HIS A 566 -8.78 19.34 -4.17
CA HIS A 566 -9.20 19.05 -2.81
C HIS A 566 -10.65 18.54 -2.76
N GLY A 567 -10.92 17.58 -1.87
CA GLY A 567 -12.27 17.20 -1.49
C GLY A 567 -12.75 18.03 -0.30
N GLU A 568 -13.93 18.65 -0.41
CA GLU A 568 -14.43 19.58 0.62
C GLU A 568 -14.79 18.91 1.95
N LYS A 569 -14.91 17.56 1.96
CA LYS A 569 -15.17 16.76 3.17
C LYS A 569 -13.93 16.06 3.71
N ASP A 570 -12.74 16.53 3.34
CA ASP A 570 -11.50 15.97 3.84
C ASP A 570 -11.32 16.26 5.33
N GLU A 571 -11.39 15.21 6.16
CA GLU A 571 -11.19 15.28 7.61
C GLU A 571 -9.71 15.06 7.99
N ARG A 572 -8.93 14.38 7.12
CA ARG A 572 -7.51 14.12 7.34
C ARG A 572 -6.67 15.38 7.09
N VAL A 573 -6.93 16.02 5.96
CA VAL A 573 -6.32 17.29 5.55
C VAL A 573 -7.44 18.28 5.25
N PRO A 574 -7.98 18.99 6.28
CA PRO A 574 -9.13 19.87 6.12
C PRO A 574 -8.92 20.99 5.10
N MET A 575 -10.03 21.52 4.57
CA MET A 575 -10.04 22.64 3.62
C MET A 575 -9.24 23.86 4.11
N SER A 576 -9.07 24.02 5.42
CA SER A 576 -8.21 25.07 5.99
C SER A 576 -6.75 25.00 5.50
N GLN A 577 -6.24 23.83 5.15
CA GLN A 577 -4.91 23.66 4.54
C GLN A 577 -4.89 24.22 3.11
N TYR A 578 -5.91 23.90 2.31
CA TYR A 578 -6.11 24.44 0.97
C TYR A 578 -6.25 25.98 1.02
N ASP A 579 -7.13 26.50 1.88
CA ASP A 579 -7.40 27.94 2.01
C ASP A 579 -6.13 28.73 2.34
N ARG A 580 -5.29 28.21 3.23
CA ARG A 580 -4.00 28.85 3.62
C ARG A 580 -3.06 29.04 2.43
N LEU A 581 -2.90 28.02 1.59
CA LEU A 581 -2.04 28.13 0.42
C LEU A 581 -2.70 28.96 -0.68
N HIS A 582 -3.96 28.72 -1.00
CA HIS A 582 -4.73 29.43 -2.01
C HIS A 582 -4.74 30.93 -1.76
N ASP A 583 -5.16 31.37 -0.56
CA ASP A 583 -5.26 32.78 -0.21
C ASP A 583 -3.88 33.47 -0.20
N GLY A 584 -2.83 32.73 0.22
CA GLY A 584 -1.45 33.20 0.15
C GLY A 584 -1.01 33.48 -1.29
N LEU A 585 -1.28 32.55 -2.21
CA LEU A 585 -0.96 32.69 -3.64
C LEU A 585 -1.75 33.84 -4.28
N VAL A 586 -3.06 33.92 -4.02
CA VAL A 586 -3.92 35.01 -4.51
C VAL A 586 -3.42 36.38 -4.01
N LYS A 587 -3.12 36.49 -2.72
CA LYS A 587 -2.60 37.72 -2.11
C LYS A 587 -1.24 38.13 -2.70
N ALA A 588 -0.43 37.18 -3.10
CA ALA A 588 0.85 37.42 -3.76
C ALA A 588 0.70 37.73 -5.27
N GLY A 589 -0.51 37.83 -5.81
CA GLY A 589 -0.78 38.09 -7.22
C GLY A 589 -0.46 36.89 -8.14
N ARG A 590 -0.41 35.69 -7.60
CA ARG A 590 -0.10 34.43 -8.30
C ARG A 590 -1.15 33.36 -7.97
N PRO A 591 -2.44 33.58 -8.30
CA PRO A 591 -3.47 32.60 -8.02
C PRO A 591 -3.13 31.27 -8.69
N PRO A 592 -3.58 30.13 -8.12
CA PRO A 592 -3.48 28.84 -8.80
C PRO A 592 -4.07 28.95 -10.21
N GLU A 593 -3.39 28.36 -11.19
CA GLU A 593 -3.87 28.38 -12.59
C GLU A 593 -5.11 27.48 -12.75
N MET A 594 -5.14 26.39 -11.99
CA MET A 594 -6.25 25.45 -12.01
C MET A 594 -6.64 25.01 -10.60
N ILE A 595 -7.94 24.94 -10.35
CA ILE A 595 -8.52 24.51 -9.09
C ILE A 595 -9.58 23.45 -9.39
N VAL A 596 -9.54 22.34 -8.64
CA VAL A 596 -10.55 21.28 -8.67
C VAL A 596 -11.01 21.01 -7.25
N LEU A 597 -12.23 21.42 -6.93
CA LEU A 597 -12.87 21.17 -5.64
C LEU A 597 -14.11 20.32 -5.86
N GLU A 598 -14.36 19.36 -4.96
CA GLU A 598 -15.53 18.47 -5.02
C GLU A 598 -16.21 18.37 -3.66
N ASP A 599 -17.47 18.78 -3.61
CA ASP A 599 -18.27 18.94 -2.40
C ASP A 599 -18.69 17.62 -1.73
N LYS A 600 -18.54 16.51 -2.42
CA LYS A 600 -18.91 15.16 -1.94
C LYS A 600 -17.73 14.27 -1.66
N GLU A 601 -16.54 14.70 -2.02
CA GLU A 601 -15.30 13.94 -1.87
C GLU A 601 -14.57 14.33 -0.57
N GLY A 602 -13.80 13.38 -0.04
CA GLY A 602 -12.96 13.55 1.14
C GLY A 602 -11.48 13.53 0.80
N HIS A 603 -10.69 12.73 1.55
CA HIS A 603 -9.26 12.59 1.32
C HIS A 603 -9.02 11.74 0.06
N GLY A 604 -9.12 12.40 -1.10
CA GLY A 604 -9.09 11.78 -2.42
C GLY A 604 -10.48 11.58 -3.04
N PHE A 605 -10.55 11.54 -4.38
CA PHE A 605 -11.79 11.37 -5.11
C PHE A 605 -12.13 9.90 -5.28
N TYR A 606 -13.36 9.53 -4.95
CA TYR A 606 -13.88 8.16 -5.00
C TYR A 606 -14.84 7.95 -6.17
N ASP A 607 -15.67 8.96 -6.50
CA ASP A 607 -16.61 8.89 -7.62
C ASP A 607 -15.86 8.85 -8.95
N LEU A 608 -16.20 7.88 -9.83
CA LEU A 608 -15.53 7.70 -11.12
C LEU A 608 -15.61 8.92 -12.02
N GLN A 609 -16.77 9.62 -12.04
CA GLN A 609 -16.91 10.80 -12.89
C GLN A 609 -16.03 11.94 -12.40
N ASN A 610 -15.97 12.15 -11.07
CA ASN A 610 -15.07 13.13 -10.46
C ASN A 610 -13.61 12.82 -10.73
N GLN A 611 -13.23 11.53 -10.72
CA GLN A 611 -11.88 11.09 -11.12
C GLN A 611 -11.60 11.38 -12.60
N VAL A 612 -12.52 11.03 -13.49
CA VAL A 612 -12.36 11.30 -14.94
C VAL A 612 -12.22 12.80 -15.19
N ASP A 613 -13.04 13.63 -14.56
CA ASP A 613 -12.97 15.09 -14.70
C ASP A 613 -11.66 15.67 -14.13
N LEU A 614 -11.20 15.15 -13.00
CA LEU A 614 -9.92 15.52 -12.41
C LEU A 614 -8.77 15.19 -13.35
N TYR A 615 -8.66 13.94 -13.79
CA TYR A 615 -7.53 13.50 -14.61
C TYR A 615 -7.57 14.10 -16.03
N THR A 616 -8.74 14.43 -16.57
CA THR A 616 -8.87 15.21 -17.82
C THR A 616 -8.30 16.62 -17.64
N LYS A 617 -8.60 17.29 -16.54
CA LYS A 617 -8.03 18.61 -16.21
C LYS A 617 -6.54 18.54 -15.94
N MET A 618 -6.08 17.48 -15.25
CA MET A 618 -4.66 17.25 -14.97
C MET A 618 -3.86 17.03 -16.26
N GLU A 619 -4.35 16.21 -17.19
CA GLU A 619 -3.77 16.00 -18.51
C GLU A 619 -3.61 17.32 -19.24
N ALA A 620 -4.68 18.11 -19.38
CA ALA A 620 -4.64 19.40 -20.03
C ALA A 620 -3.68 20.41 -19.36
N PHE A 621 -3.51 20.35 -18.05
CA PHE A 621 -2.54 21.16 -17.31
C PHE A 621 -1.11 20.71 -17.59
N LEU A 622 -0.82 19.42 -17.54
CA LEU A 622 0.50 18.85 -17.78
C LEU A 622 0.96 19.08 -19.22
N ASP A 623 0.07 18.84 -20.23
CA ASP A 623 0.37 19.06 -21.64
C ASP A 623 0.77 20.50 -21.92
N ARG A 624 0.10 21.46 -21.28
CA ARG A 624 0.39 22.89 -21.46
C ARG A 624 1.79 23.25 -20.95
N HIS A 625 2.26 22.63 -19.89
CA HIS A 625 3.49 23.05 -19.21
C HIS A 625 4.71 22.18 -19.51
N ILE A 626 4.52 20.88 -19.76
CA ILE A 626 5.62 19.94 -20.00
C ILE A 626 5.35 18.97 -21.17
N GLY A 627 4.15 19.01 -21.80
CA GLY A 627 3.84 18.20 -22.98
C GLY A 627 4.63 18.66 -24.24
N ASP A 628 4.48 17.93 -25.34
CA ASP A 628 5.21 18.20 -26.59
C ASP A 628 4.85 19.57 -27.22
N GLY A 629 3.70 20.13 -26.86
CA GLY A 629 3.26 21.48 -27.27
C GLY A 629 3.61 22.59 -26.29
N ALA A 630 4.35 22.30 -25.21
CA ALA A 630 4.70 23.28 -24.19
C ALA A 630 5.55 24.44 -24.77
N ALA A 631 5.19 25.68 -24.41
CA ALA A 631 6.00 26.83 -24.79
C ALA A 631 7.39 26.72 -24.14
N ALA A 632 8.44 27.07 -24.89
CA ALA A 632 9.79 27.12 -24.35
C ALA A 632 9.83 27.99 -23.07
N PRO A 633 10.55 27.57 -22.01
CA PRO A 633 10.60 28.30 -20.76
C PRO A 633 11.01 29.75 -21.00
N VAL A 634 10.22 30.68 -20.47
CA VAL A 634 10.57 32.12 -20.52
C VAL A 634 11.78 32.28 -19.60
N SER A 635 12.93 32.56 -20.19
CA SER A 635 14.16 32.89 -19.43
C SER A 635 13.88 34.04 -18.45
N PRO A 636 14.34 33.95 -17.19
CA PRO A 636 14.03 34.88 -16.12
C PRO A 636 14.56 36.30 -16.39
#